data_6de598d787e26ba91f3b95ca2efccddc
#
_entry.id   6de598d787e26ba91f3b95ca2efccddc
#
_cell.length_a   1.000
_cell.length_b   1.000
_cell.length_c   1.000
_cell.angle_alpha   90.00
_cell.angle_beta   90.00
_cell.angle_gamma   90.00
#
_symmetry.space_group_name_H-M   'P 1'
#
loop_
_entity.id
_entity.type
_entity.pdbx_description
1 polymer ?
#
loop_
_entity_poly.entity_id
_entity_poly.type
_entity_poly.pdbx_seq_one_letter_code
_entity_poly.pdbx_strand_id
1 'polypeptide(L)'
;DVWQFEYENMGAKFWKDFFQDSTFKCYLSKRWFELTAENKALNYSTIVSLIDEFIEVVNESQVRELQRWPPQDGWPTVADQEENIIAMKDWILNRINWMNANIGSPNDCLTISVPELVISKIHYKPIEEGGYSSKELEFIEITNNSNETINLTGYYIRELGISYQFLSDATVDENKKIYLSGDAAAFEDFYGFAPFGEFTRDLSNSSYKIILSDAFGNTIDEVCYTDSDPWPESADGDGPYLQLVDLNSDNSLASNWIASSETLSTKDVAHLQQHILVYPNPTKGNVTIKLGLSKTESLEFIIYNSLGQSVGYFKLDSNNLEINLSYLSKGVYYYHIKNKGEIISKNNIIKH
;
A
#
# COMPACT_ATOMS: atom_id res chain seq x y z
N ASP A 1 35.63 -4.88 -4.49
CA ASP A 1 34.17 -4.74 -4.32
C ASP A 1 33.48 -5.92 -4.99
N VAL A 2 32.54 -6.54 -4.27
CA VAL A 2 31.73 -7.68 -4.71
C VAL A 2 30.34 -7.58 -4.07
N TRP A 3 29.39 -8.34 -4.60
CA TRP A 3 28.11 -8.53 -3.93
C TRP A 3 28.27 -9.49 -2.74
N GLN A 4 27.62 -9.17 -1.60
CA GLN A 4 27.73 -9.99 -0.39
C GLN A 4 27.27 -11.44 -0.59
N PHE A 5 26.31 -11.68 -1.48
CA PHE A 5 25.83 -13.02 -1.82
C PHE A 5 26.79 -13.86 -2.67
N GLU A 6 27.88 -13.27 -3.17
CA GLU A 6 28.96 -14.00 -3.84
C GLU A 6 29.86 -14.77 -2.85
N TYR A 7 29.83 -14.38 -1.58
CA TYR A 7 30.49 -15.15 -0.52
C TYR A 7 29.64 -16.35 -0.12
N GLU A 8 30.27 -17.45 0.25
CA GLU A 8 29.60 -18.63 0.81
C GLU A 8 29.04 -18.35 2.22
N ASN A 9 28.15 -17.38 2.31
CA ASN A 9 27.47 -17.00 3.54
C ASN A 9 26.04 -17.58 3.55
N MET A 10 25.72 -18.39 4.56
CA MET A 10 24.43 -19.10 4.63
C MET A 10 23.20 -18.20 4.62
N GLY A 11 23.33 -16.94 5.06
CA GLY A 11 22.21 -15.99 5.15
C GLY A 11 21.83 -15.29 3.86
N ALA A 12 22.62 -15.37 2.80
CA ALA A 12 22.48 -14.52 1.62
C ALA A 12 22.23 -15.27 0.29
N LYS A 13 22.10 -16.59 0.30
CA LYS A 13 22.02 -17.40 -0.94
C LYS A 13 20.83 -17.05 -1.81
N PHE A 14 19.66 -16.75 -1.22
CA PHE A 14 18.46 -16.40 -1.99
C PHE A 14 18.61 -15.08 -2.79
N TRP A 15 19.48 -14.17 -2.37
CA TRP A 15 19.73 -12.93 -3.12
C TRP A 15 20.35 -13.22 -4.49
N LYS A 16 21.14 -14.28 -4.61
CA LYS A 16 21.73 -14.70 -5.87
C LYS A 16 20.66 -15.06 -6.90
N ASP A 17 19.59 -15.72 -6.45
CA ASP A 17 18.48 -16.11 -7.31
C ASP A 17 17.67 -14.89 -7.76
N PHE A 18 17.41 -13.94 -6.85
CA PHE A 18 16.78 -12.66 -7.21
C PHE A 18 17.61 -11.86 -8.22
N PHE A 19 18.94 -11.85 -8.10
CA PHE A 19 19.80 -11.16 -9.05
C PHE A 19 19.87 -11.84 -10.43
N GLN A 20 19.36 -13.05 -10.58
CA GLN A 20 19.17 -13.71 -11.88
C GLN A 20 17.84 -13.30 -12.54
N ASP A 21 16.86 -12.85 -11.75
CA ASP A 21 15.59 -12.35 -12.27
C ASP A 21 15.77 -10.95 -12.84
N SER A 22 15.45 -10.77 -14.12
CA SER A 22 15.62 -9.50 -14.83
C SER A 22 14.68 -8.41 -14.30
N THR A 23 13.47 -8.79 -13.89
CA THR A 23 12.46 -7.86 -13.35
C THR A 23 12.91 -7.31 -12.02
N PHE A 24 13.30 -8.19 -11.07
CA PHE A 24 13.85 -7.77 -9.79
C PHE A 24 15.06 -6.84 -9.96
N LYS A 25 16.01 -7.24 -10.80
CA LYS A 25 17.25 -6.48 -11.02
C LYS A 25 16.96 -5.10 -11.61
N CYS A 26 15.97 -5.00 -12.47
CA CYS A 26 15.56 -3.74 -13.07
C CYS A 26 14.94 -2.78 -12.04
N TYR A 27 13.97 -3.24 -11.24
CA TYR A 27 13.37 -2.41 -10.19
C TYR A 27 14.36 -2.01 -9.11
N LEU A 28 15.28 -2.90 -8.74
CA LEU A 28 16.36 -2.56 -7.81
C LEU A 28 17.25 -1.46 -8.38
N SER A 29 17.61 -1.56 -9.66
CA SER A 29 18.39 -0.53 -10.37
C SER A 29 17.64 0.80 -10.42
N LYS A 30 16.37 0.80 -10.81
CA LYS A 30 15.52 1.99 -10.83
C LYS A 30 15.49 2.68 -9.46
N ARG A 31 15.21 1.90 -8.39
CA ARG A 31 15.17 2.44 -7.03
C ARG A 31 16.52 2.97 -6.56
N TRP A 32 17.61 2.31 -6.93
CA TRP A 32 18.95 2.78 -6.62
C TRP A 32 19.22 4.15 -7.25
N PHE A 33 18.97 4.33 -8.55
CA PHE A 33 19.19 5.60 -9.22
C PHE A 33 18.24 6.71 -8.75
N GLU A 34 17.00 6.39 -8.36
CA GLU A 34 16.12 7.35 -7.69
C GLU A 34 16.69 7.85 -6.37
N LEU A 35 17.22 6.96 -5.53
CA LEU A 35 17.75 7.32 -4.22
C LEU A 35 19.11 8.01 -4.27
N THR A 36 19.91 7.77 -5.32
CA THR A 36 21.23 8.41 -5.52
C THR A 36 21.16 9.67 -6.38
N ALA A 37 20.00 10.03 -6.92
CA ALA A 37 19.80 11.27 -7.66
C ALA A 37 20.13 12.50 -6.80
N GLU A 38 20.29 13.65 -7.43
CA GLU A 38 20.58 14.92 -6.75
C GLU A 38 19.55 15.21 -5.64
N ASN A 39 20.03 15.64 -4.48
CA ASN A 39 19.22 15.94 -3.29
C ASN A 39 18.42 14.75 -2.70
N LYS A 40 18.77 13.52 -3.04
CA LYS A 40 18.15 12.32 -2.46
C LYS A 40 19.03 11.70 -1.37
N ALA A 41 18.41 10.83 -0.56
CA ALA A 41 19.01 10.31 0.68
C ALA A 41 20.36 9.55 0.49
N LEU A 42 20.54 8.86 -0.63
CA LEU A 42 21.78 8.13 -0.94
C LEU A 42 22.67 8.87 -1.92
N ASN A 43 22.38 10.15 -2.23
CA ASN A 43 23.30 10.98 -2.99
C ASN A 43 24.57 11.23 -2.16
N TYR A 44 25.73 11.12 -2.78
CA TYR A 44 27.01 11.27 -2.08
C TYR A 44 27.14 12.59 -1.34
N SER A 45 26.77 13.72 -1.96
CA SER A 45 26.84 15.03 -1.31
C SER A 45 25.90 15.14 -0.10
N THR A 46 24.70 14.56 -0.17
CA THR A 46 23.73 14.51 0.93
C THR A 46 24.29 13.71 2.10
N ILE A 47 24.87 12.53 1.82
CA ILE A 47 25.49 11.69 2.86
C ILE A 47 26.67 12.41 3.52
N VAL A 48 27.54 13.04 2.73
CA VAL A 48 28.71 13.76 3.26
C VAL A 48 28.27 14.94 4.12
N SER A 49 27.28 15.73 3.68
CA SER A 49 26.74 16.83 4.49
C SER A 49 26.19 16.37 5.82
N LEU A 50 25.46 15.24 5.83
CA LEU A 50 24.93 14.64 7.06
C LEU A 50 26.05 14.15 8.00
N ILE A 51 27.10 13.52 7.45
CA ILE A 51 28.27 13.11 8.21
C ILE A 51 28.93 14.32 8.87
N ASP A 52 29.14 15.41 8.12
CA ASP A 52 29.80 16.63 8.61
C ASP A 52 28.96 17.30 9.71
N GLU A 53 27.64 17.37 9.55
CA GLU A 53 26.72 17.86 10.58
C GLU A 53 26.83 17.04 11.89
N PHE A 54 26.80 15.72 11.79
CA PHE A 54 26.94 14.87 12.98
C PHE A 54 28.32 15.00 13.63
N ILE A 55 29.40 15.17 12.86
CA ILE A 55 30.74 15.38 13.40
C ILE A 55 30.77 16.69 14.20
N GLU A 56 30.19 17.77 13.70
CA GLU A 56 30.10 19.04 14.44
C GLU A 56 29.39 18.88 15.78
N VAL A 57 28.25 18.16 15.80
CA VAL A 57 27.46 17.90 17.02
C VAL A 57 28.26 17.11 18.07
N VAL A 58 29.05 16.10 17.65
CA VAL A 58 29.76 15.22 18.59
C VAL A 58 31.18 15.67 18.92
N ASN A 59 31.75 16.61 18.19
CA ASN A 59 33.16 17.00 18.28
C ASN A 59 33.59 17.37 19.70
N GLU A 60 32.83 18.21 20.38
CA GLU A 60 33.15 18.65 21.74
C GLU A 60 33.05 17.48 22.76
N SER A 61 32.04 16.65 22.64
CA SER A 61 31.88 15.47 23.51
C SER A 61 32.97 14.43 23.31
N GLN A 62 33.41 14.27 22.06
CA GLN A 62 34.49 13.38 21.67
C GLN A 62 35.85 13.82 22.26
N VAL A 63 36.15 15.11 22.21
CA VAL A 63 37.36 15.67 22.81
C VAL A 63 37.38 15.44 24.34
N ARG A 64 36.23 15.65 24.97
CA ARG A 64 36.09 15.36 26.44
C ARG A 64 36.24 13.89 26.78
N GLU A 65 35.67 13.03 25.94
CA GLU A 65 35.78 11.57 26.09
C GLU A 65 37.23 11.12 26.06
N LEU A 66 38.02 11.58 25.07
CA LEU A 66 39.43 11.26 24.94
C LEU A 66 40.29 11.85 26.03
N GLN A 67 39.91 13.01 26.60
CA GLN A 67 40.60 13.56 27.79
C GLN A 67 40.35 12.74 29.04
N ARG A 68 39.12 12.24 29.23
CA ARG A 68 38.74 11.45 30.40
C ARG A 68 39.23 10.02 30.28
N TRP A 69 39.23 9.46 29.13
CA TRP A 69 39.64 8.10 28.82
C TRP A 69 40.71 8.12 27.73
N PRO A 70 41.97 8.44 28.10
CA PRO A 70 43.05 8.48 27.11
C PRO A 70 43.16 7.14 26.39
N PRO A 71 43.40 7.16 25.08
CA PRO A 71 43.56 5.93 24.30
C PRO A 71 44.70 5.09 24.90
N GLN A 72 44.46 3.79 25.03
CA GLN A 72 45.52 2.80 25.32
C GLN A 72 46.21 2.42 23.99
N ASP A 73 47.38 1.82 24.10
CA ASP A 73 48.12 1.37 22.92
C ASP A 73 47.23 0.54 21.96
N GLY A 74 47.11 1.01 20.74
CA GLY A 74 46.26 0.41 19.71
C GLY A 74 44.83 0.95 19.59
N TRP A 75 44.46 1.96 20.40
CA TRP A 75 43.15 2.64 20.30
C TRP A 75 43.29 3.90 19.41
N PRO A 76 42.23 4.26 18.64
CA PRO A 76 42.26 5.44 17.77
C PRO A 76 42.49 6.74 18.56
N THR A 77 43.32 7.61 18.04
CA THR A 77 43.50 9.00 18.50
C THR A 77 42.54 9.94 17.78
N VAL A 78 42.49 11.24 18.12
CA VAL A 78 41.72 12.26 17.37
C VAL A 78 42.20 12.35 15.93
N ALA A 79 43.51 12.29 15.68
CA ALA A 79 44.07 12.32 14.33
C ALA A 79 43.67 11.08 13.53
N ASP A 80 43.68 9.90 14.13
CA ASP A 80 43.22 8.65 13.49
C ASP A 80 41.74 8.74 13.14
N GLN A 81 40.93 9.46 13.90
CA GLN A 81 39.51 9.64 13.63
C GLN A 81 39.26 10.52 12.41
N GLU A 82 40.01 11.61 12.23
CA GLU A 82 39.94 12.44 11.05
C GLU A 82 40.30 11.63 9.79
N GLU A 83 41.37 10.84 9.86
CA GLU A 83 41.77 9.93 8.77
C GLU A 83 40.68 8.87 8.49
N ASN A 84 40.09 8.31 9.53
CA ASN A 84 39.00 7.32 9.39
C ASN A 84 37.74 7.93 8.77
N ILE A 85 37.39 9.18 9.10
CA ILE A 85 36.28 9.89 8.48
C ILE A 85 36.53 10.11 6.99
N ILE A 86 37.74 10.55 6.62
CA ILE A 86 38.12 10.71 5.21
C ILE A 86 38.05 9.37 4.49
N ALA A 87 38.64 8.32 5.07
CA ALA A 87 38.62 6.98 4.51
C ALA A 87 37.18 6.43 4.35
N MET A 88 36.29 6.72 5.30
CA MET A 88 34.87 6.36 5.22
C MET A 88 34.15 7.08 4.08
N LYS A 89 34.37 8.39 3.93
CA LYS A 89 33.79 9.16 2.80
C LYS A 89 34.29 8.65 1.45
N ASP A 90 35.58 8.37 1.34
CA ASP A 90 36.16 7.79 0.13
C ASP A 90 35.61 6.39 -0.16
N TRP A 91 35.45 5.56 0.88
CA TRP A 91 34.84 4.25 0.72
C TRP A 91 33.38 4.34 0.23
N ILE A 92 32.58 5.30 0.79
CA ILE A 92 31.19 5.53 0.37
C ILE A 92 31.16 5.95 -1.11
N LEU A 93 32.00 6.88 -1.54
CA LEU A 93 32.09 7.31 -2.93
C LEU A 93 32.41 6.13 -3.86
N ASN A 94 33.44 5.38 -3.49
CA ASN A 94 33.87 4.23 -4.26
C ASN A 94 32.77 3.16 -4.33
N ARG A 95 32.04 2.95 -3.22
CA ARG A 95 30.93 2.00 -3.18
C ARG A 95 29.77 2.43 -4.06
N ILE A 96 29.40 3.71 -4.02
CA ILE A 96 28.33 4.26 -4.89
C ILE A 96 28.73 4.10 -6.37
N ASN A 97 29.97 4.43 -6.73
CA ASN A 97 30.46 4.29 -8.09
C ASN A 97 30.46 2.81 -8.55
N TRP A 98 30.89 1.92 -7.68
CA TRP A 98 30.85 0.49 -7.97
C TRP A 98 29.42 -0.02 -8.13
N MET A 99 28.49 0.39 -7.26
CA MET A 99 27.07 0.05 -7.37
C MET A 99 26.50 0.56 -8.70
N ASN A 100 26.76 1.82 -9.08
CA ASN A 100 26.30 2.39 -10.35
C ASN A 100 26.75 1.55 -11.55
N ALA A 101 27.95 0.98 -11.49
CA ALA A 101 28.50 0.16 -12.57
C ALA A 101 27.99 -1.30 -12.58
N ASN A 102 27.47 -1.82 -11.44
CA ASN A 102 27.21 -3.26 -11.29
C ASN A 102 25.73 -3.59 -11.01
N ILE A 103 24.89 -2.59 -10.71
CA ILE A 103 23.48 -2.83 -10.35
C ILE A 103 22.59 -3.11 -11.59
N GLY A 104 23.02 -2.72 -12.76
CA GLY A 104 22.27 -2.82 -14.02
C GLY A 104 21.71 -1.49 -14.48
N SER A 105 20.97 -1.48 -15.58
CA SER A 105 20.36 -0.29 -16.17
C SER A 105 18.91 -0.12 -15.70
N PRO A 106 18.50 1.10 -15.27
CA PRO A 106 17.10 1.36 -14.96
C PRO A 106 16.20 1.40 -16.21
N ASN A 107 16.78 1.41 -17.40
CA ASN A 107 16.07 1.47 -18.67
C ASN A 107 15.65 0.09 -19.18
N ASP A 108 16.14 -0.98 -18.56
CA ASP A 108 15.79 -2.35 -18.92
C ASP A 108 14.42 -2.77 -18.36
N CYS A 109 13.80 -1.93 -17.55
CA CYS A 109 12.46 -2.13 -17.06
C CYS A 109 11.42 -1.88 -18.15
N LEU A 110 10.40 -2.73 -18.20
CA LEU A 110 9.20 -2.44 -18.97
C LEU A 110 8.68 -1.06 -18.58
N THR A 111 8.34 -0.24 -19.57
CA THR A 111 7.69 1.03 -19.32
C THR A 111 6.33 0.71 -18.71
N ILE A 112 6.17 1.01 -17.41
CA ILE A 112 4.91 0.82 -16.73
C ILE A 112 4.05 2.02 -17.08
N SER A 113 2.90 1.76 -17.68
CA SER A 113 1.85 2.76 -17.77
C SER A 113 1.34 3.02 -16.35
N VAL A 114 1.55 4.21 -15.83
CA VAL A 114 0.98 4.62 -14.54
C VAL A 114 -0.50 4.85 -14.76
N PRO A 115 -1.40 4.08 -14.10
CA PRO A 115 -2.83 4.30 -14.26
C PRO A 115 -3.24 5.63 -13.62
N GLU A 116 -4.29 6.24 -14.15
CA GLU A 116 -4.83 7.51 -13.66
C GLU A 116 -5.67 7.29 -12.38
N LEU A 117 -5.00 6.86 -11.31
CA LEU A 117 -5.57 6.77 -9.96
C LEU A 117 -5.15 7.98 -9.17
N VAL A 118 -6.11 8.68 -8.58
CA VAL A 118 -5.90 9.95 -7.88
C VAL A 118 -6.46 9.84 -6.45
N ILE A 119 -5.64 10.17 -5.46
CA ILE A 119 -6.11 10.41 -4.09
C ILE A 119 -6.86 11.74 -4.11
N SER A 120 -8.18 11.68 -3.96
CA SER A 120 -9.09 12.79 -4.23
C SER A 120 -9.77 13.36 -2.99
N LYS A 121 -9.82 12.60 -1.88
CA LYS A 121 -10.27 13.09 -0.57
C LYS A 121 -9.45 12.49 0.55
N ILE A 122 -9.27 13.28 1.62
CA ILE A 122 -8.58 12.87 2.84
C ILE A 122 -9.34 13.44 4.04
N HIS A 123 -9.87 12.59 4.91
CA HIS A 123 -10.46 12.97 6.17
C HIS A 123 -9.58 12.48 7.31
N TYR A 124 -8.60 13.26 7.66
CA TYR A 124 -7.57 12.90 8.63
C TYR A 124 -7.91 13.25 10.07
N LYS A 125 -8.92 14.12 10.29
CA LYS A 125 -9.34 14.54 11.63
C LYS A 125 -10.85 14.82 11.65
N PRO A 126 -11.71 13.81 11.47
CA PRO A 126 -13.15 13.94 11.63
C PRO A 126 -13.53 14.44 13.04
N ILE A 127 -14.65 15.14 13.16
CA ILE A 127 -15.27 15.40 14.47
C ILE A 127 -15.79 14.07 15.05
N GLU A 128 -15.62 13.88 16.35
CA GLU A 128 -16.27 12.78 17.07
C GLU A 128 -17.78 12.95 17.03
N GLU A 129 -18.48 12.09 16.31
CA GLU A 129 -19.92 12.20 16.07
C GLU A 129 -20.58 10.82 16.02
N GLY A 130 -21.87 10.77 16.34
CA GLY A 130 -22.64 9.52 16.26
C GLY A 130 -22.21 8.44 17.26
N GLY A 131 -21.33 8.75 18.21
CA GLY A 131 -20.73 7.79 19.15
C GLY A 131 -19.41 7.18 18.65
N TYR A 132 -18.91 7.64 17.52
CA TYR A 132 -17.63 7.24 16.94
C TYR A 132 -16.53 8.24 17.25
N SER A 133 -15.33 7.74 17.47
CA SER A 133 -14.13 8.56 17.61
C SER A 133 -13.66 9.09 16.24
N SER A 134 -12.84 10.15 16.27
CA SER A 134 -12.23 10.69 15.06
C SER A 134 -11.56 9.61 14.21
N LYS A 135 -10.79 8.73 14.81
CA LYS A 135 -10.05 7.67 14.12
C LYS A 135 -10.94 6.65 13.40
N GLU A 136 -12.09 6.31 13.97
CA GLU A 136 -13.05 5.38 13.37
C GLU A 136 -13.71 5.99 12.12
N LEU A 137 -13.80 7.32 12.05
CA LEU A 137 -14.40 8.04 10.92
C LEU A 137 -13.38 8.53 9.88
N GLU A 138 -12.08 8.29 10.07
CA GLU A 138 -11.04 8.62 9.09
C GLU A 138 -11.24 7.85 7.78
N PHE A 139 -10.97 8.54 6.66
CA PHE A 139 -10.97 7.89 5.35
C PHE A 139 -10.08 8.58 4.32
N ILE A 140 -9.74 7.84 3.27
CA ILE A 140 -9.22 8.37 2.02
C ILE A 140 -10.09 7.91 0.86
N GLU A 141 -10.28 8.77 -0.14
CA GLU A 141 -10.93 8.44 -1.40
C GLU A 141 -9.86 8.33 -2.50
N ILE A 142 -9.90 7.26 -3.27
CA ILE A 142 -9.08 7.08 -4.46
C ILE A 142 -10.02 6.98 -5.65
N THR A 143 -9.81 7.82 -6.65
CA THR A 143 -10.64 7.90 -7.85
C THR A 143 -9.88 7.37 -9.06
N ASN A 144 -10.51 6.48 -9.83
CA ASN A 144 -10.07 6.12 -11.16
C ASN A 144 -10.53 7.20 -12.13
N ASN A 145 -9.61 8.04 -12.60
CA ASN A 145 -9.88 9.15 -13.53
C ASN A 145 -9.69 8.72 -15.01
N SER A 146 -9.62 7.43 -15.27
CA SER A 146 -9.48 6.87 -16.62
C SER A 146 -10.79 6.30 -17.14
N ASN A 147 -10.82 5.99 -18.44
CA ASN A 147 -11.94 5.34 -19.12
C ASN A 147 -11.80 3.80 -19.17
N GLU A 148 -10.96 3.22 -18.30
CA GLU A 148 -10.70 1.78 -18.25
C GLU A 148 -10.80 1.27 -16.82
N THR A 149 -11.24 0.03 -16.63
CA THR A 149 -11.18 -0.64 -15.35
C THR A 149 -9.72 -0.94 -14.98
N ILE A 150 -9.28 -0.48 -13.81
CA ILE A 150 -7.93 -0.68 -13.30
C ILE A 150 -7.90 -1.88 -12.35
N ASN A 151 -6.97 -2.82 -12.60
CA ASN A 151 -6.66 -3.91 -11.70
C ASN A 151 -5.72 -3.42 -10.59
N LEU A 152 -6.18 -3.51 -9.35
CA LEU A 152 -5.45 -3.06 -8.15
C LEU A 152 -4.71 -4.20 -7.45
N THR A 153 -4.68 -5.42 -8.01
CA THR A 153 -4.03 -6.57 -7.37
C THR A 153 -2.60 -6.26 -6.96
N GLY A 154 -2.32 -6.37 -5.66
CA GLY A 154 -1.01 -6.14 -5.08
C GLY A 154 -0.63 -4.67 -4.91
N TYR A 155 -1.47 -3.72 -5.32
CA TYR A 155 -1.27 -2.30 -4.98
C TYR A 155 -1.34 -2.12 -3.47
N TYR A 156 -0.70 -1.09 -2.95
CA TYR A 156 -0.68 -0.84 -1.52
C TYR A 156 -0.43 0.63 -1.17
N ILE A 157 -0.93 1.02 0.00
CA ILE A 157 -0.56 2.28 0.64
C ILE A 157 0.70 2.01 1.48
N ARG A 158 1.74 2.78 1.24
CA ARG A 158 3.04 2.64 1.90
C ARG A 158 3.40 3.84 2.77
N GLU A 159 4.50 3.72 3.49
CA GLU A 159 5.14 4.63 4.43
C GLU A 159 4.70 4.40 5.90
N LEU A 160 5.13 5.27 6.81
CA LEU A 160 5.03 5.07 8.26
C LEU A 160 3.66 5.43 8.88
N GLY A 161 2.62 5.65 8.11
CA GLY A 161 1.28 5.95 8.59
C GLY A 161 0.33 4.77 8.38
N ILE A 162 -0.82 5.05 7.74
CA ILE A 162 -1.78 4.02 7.39
C ILE A 162 -1.15 2.98 6.46
N SER A 163 -1.63 1.74 6.56
CA SER A 163 -1.19 0.65 5.70
C SER A 163 -2.40 -0.12 5.19
N TYR A 164 -2.44 -0.32 3.88
CA TYR A 164 -3.46 -1.13 3.22
C TYR A 164 -2.85 -1.83 2.01
N GLN A 165 -3.19 -3.09 1.79
CA GLN A 165 -2.80 -3.83 0.58
C GLN A 165 -4.06 -4.33 -0.13
N PHE A 166 -4.17 -4.00 -1.41
CA PHE A 166 -5.24 -4.51 -2.26
C PHE A 166 -5.02 -6.00 -2.55
N LEU A 167 -6.04 -6.79 -2.30
CA LEU A 167 -5.99 -8.24 -2.48
C LEU A 167 -6.09 -8.63 -3.96
N SER A 168 -5.91 -9.92 -4.25
CA SER A 168 -6.13 -10.47 -5.59
C SER A 168 -7.54 -10.16 -6.07
N ASP A 169 -7.67 -9.85 -7.36
CA ASP A 169 -8.92 -9.52 -8.04
C ASP A 169 -9.58 -8.18 -7.62
N ALA A 170 -8.89 -7.35 -6.83
CA ALA A 170 -9.34 -5.99 -6.55
C ALA A 170 -9.31 -5.15 -7.83
N THR A 171 -10.42 -4.48 -8.15
CA THR A 171 -10.55 -3.61 -9.32
C THR A 171 -11.29 -2.33 -8.98
N VAL A 172 -11.04 -1.28 -9.73
CA VAL A 172 -11.87 -0.07 -9.74
C VAL A 172 -12.27 0.24 -11.18
N ASP A 173 -13.58 0.29 -11.43
CA ASP A 173 -14.12 0.53 -12.75
C ASP A 173 -13.83 1.96 -13.25
N GLU A 174 -14.02 2.17 -14.55
CA GLU A 174 -13.87 3.48 -15.20
C GLU A 174 -14.68 4.58 -14.50
N ASN A 175 -14.05 5.71 -14.21
CA ASN A 175 -14.67 6.85 -13.55
C ASN A 175 -15.32 6.54 -12.19
N LYS A 176 -14.91 5.45 -11.52
CA LYS A 176 -15.37 5.08 -10.19
C LYS A 176 -14.35 5.44 -9.13
N LYS A 177 -14.81 5.47 -7.89
CA LYS A 177 -14.02 5.76 -6.70
C LYS A 177 -14.18 4.69 -5.64
N ILE A 178 -13.18 4.56 -4.82
CA ILE A 178 -13.14 3.66 -3.67
C ILE A 178 -12.79 4.46 -2.42
N TYR A 179 -13.30 4.01 -1.28
CA TYR A 179 -12.95 4.55 0.04
C TYR A 179 -12.19 3.50 0.84
N LEU A 180 -11.10 3.91 1.43
CA LEU A 180 -10.44 3.16 2.50
C LEU A 180 -10.68 3.91 3.81
N SER A 181 -11.08 3.20 4.87
CA SER A 181 -11.49 3.79 6.15
C SER A 181 -10.64 3.31 7.32
N GLY A 182 -10.66 4.04 8.43
CA GLY A 182 -10.04 3.63 9.69
C GLY A 182 -10.77 2.48 10.38
N ASP A 183 -12.11 2.46 10.27
CA ASP A 183 -12.98 1.37 10.72
C ASP A 183 -14.12 1.19 9.71
N ALA A 184 -14.21 0.01 9.11
CA ALA A 184 -15.18 -0.24 8.04
C ALA A 184 -16.62 -0.25 8.54
N ALA A 185 -16.86 -0.72 9.75
CA ALA A 185 -18.21 -0.81 10.33
C ALA A 185 -18.72 0.58 10.75
N ALA A 186 -17.86 1.39 11.36
CA ALA A 186 -18.16 2.77 11.71
C ALA A 186 -18.41 3.61 10.45
N PHE A 187 -17.58 3.47 9.43
CA PHE A 187 -17.75 4.14 8.15
C PHE A 187 -19.09 3.80 7.49
N GLU A 188 -19.46 2.50 7.42
CA GLU A 188 -20.72 2.07 6.82
C GLU A 188 -21.94 2.59 7.59
N ASP A 189 -21.88 2.55 8.92
CA ASP A 189 -23.00 3.03 9.75
C ASP A 189 -23.16 4.56 9.68
N PHE A 190 -22.05 5.30 9.64
CA PHE A 190 -22.04 6.77 9.63
C PHE A 190 -22.29 7.37 8.25
N TYR A 191 -21.60 6.86 7.20
CA TYR A 191 -21.71 7.40 5.84
C TYR A 191 -22.76 6.69 4.98
N GLY A 192 -23.30 5.56 5.43
CA GLY A 192 -24.44 4.87 4.82
C GLY A 192 -24.08 3.90 3.68
N PHE A 193 -22.81 3.58 3.48
CA PHE A 193 -22.34 2.58 2.51
C PHE A 193 -21.00 1.98 2.94
N ALA A 194 -20.72 0.74 2.53
CA ALA A 194 -19.49 0.06 2.89
C ALA A 194 -18.27 0.68 2.18
N PRO A 195 -17.13 0.87 2.88
CA PRO A 195 -15.89 1.26 2.25
C PRO A 195 -15.33 0.09 1.42
N PHE A 196 -14.35 0.37 0.56
CA PHE A 196 -13.65 -0.66 -0.21
C PHE A 196 -12.75 -1.53 0.69
N GLY A 197 -12.21 -0.96 1.75
CA GLY A 197 -11.38 -1.66 2.71
C GLY A 197 -11.07 -0.83 3.93
N GLU A 198 -10.45 -1.50 4.92
CA GLU A 198 -10.03 -0.91 6.17
C GLU A 198 -8.50 -0.89 6.24
N PHE A 199 -7.92 0.28 6.44
CA PHE A 199 -6.49 0.42 6.66
C PHE A 199 -6.12 0.19 8.11
N THR A 200 -4.90 -0.20 8.36
CA THR A 200 -4.36 -0.30 9.72
C THR A 200 -3.67 1.00 10.11
N ARG A 201 -3.62 1.32 11.40
CA ARG A 201 -3.14 2.56 11.99
C ARG A 201 -4.05 3.75 11.66
N ASP A 202 -3.60 4.98 11.97
CA ASP A 202 -4.37 6.20 11.86
C ASP A 202 -3.67 7.18 10.90
N LEU A 203 -4.43 8.08 10.31
CA LEU A 203 -3.90 9.25 9.62
C LEU A 203 -3.30 10.23 10.65
N SER A 204 -2.23 10.91 10.31
CA SER A 204 -1.65 11.92 11.20
C SER A 204 -2.54 13.15 11.26
N ASN A 205 -2.81 13.64 12.47
CA ASN A 205 -3.59 14.85 12.69
C ASN A 205 -2.81 16.16 12.41
N SER A 206 -1.52 16.08 12.09
CA SER A 206 -0.70 17.27 11.81
C SER A 206 -0.13 17.29 10.40
N SER A 207 0.60 16.25 10.02
CA SER A 207 1.14 16.14 8.67
C SER A 207 1.42 14.68 8.32
N TYR A 208 1.16 14.32 7.09
CA TYR A 208 1.44 12.97 6.63
C TYR A 208 1.59 12.90 5.11
N LYS A 209 2.40 11.96 4.66
CA LYS A 209 2.56 11.62 3.25
C LYS A 209 1.87 10.29 2.94
N ILE A 210 0.80 10.34 2.17
CA ILE A 210 0.10 9.16 1.67
C ILE A 210 0.72 8.82 0.31
N ILE A 211 1.14 7.57 0.11
CA ILE A 211 1.69 7.09 -1.16
C ILE A 211 0.95 5.83 -1.58
N LEU A 212 0.25 5.91 -2.72
CA LEU A 212 -0.29 4.76 -3.42
C LEU A 212 0.79 4.18 -4.34
N SER A 213 1.08 2.89 -4.20
CA SER A 213 2.09 2.21 -5.00
C SER A 213 1.50 0.97 -5.69
N ASP A 214 2.05 0.61 -6.84
CA ASP A 214 1.75 -0.66 -7.50
C ASP A 214 2.45 -1.84 -6.78
N ALA A 215 2.20 -3.07 -7.25
CA ALA A 215 2.78 -4.29 -6.70
C ALA A 215 4.32 -4.33 -6.76
N PHE A 216 4.94 -3.47 -7.56
CA PHE A 216 6.40 -3.39 -7.74
C PHE A 216 7.03 -2.22 -6.97
N GLY A 217 6.21 -1.41 -6.27
CA GLY A 217 6.68 -0.27 -5.50
C GLY A 217 6.83 1.03 -6.30
N ASN A 218 6.33 1.08 -7.54
CA ASN A 218 6.27 2.35 -8.26
C ASN A 218 5.21 3.24 -7.60
N THR A 219 5.52 4.52 -7.44
CA THR A 219 4.54 5.51 -7.00
C THR A 219 3.50 5.72 -8.10
N ILE A 220 2.25 5.50 -7.78
CA ILE A 220 1.11 5.75 -8.66
C ILE A 220 0.58 7.15 -8.39
N ASP A 221 0.41 7.48 -7.12
CA ASP A 221 0.00 8.80 -6.67
C ASP A 221 0.52 9.08 -5.26
N GLU A 222 0.76 10.35 -4.93
CA GLU A 222 1.21 10.74 -3.59
C GLU A 222 0.69 12.12 -3.19
N VAL A 223 0.27 12.25 -1.94
CA VAL A 223 -0.16 13.51 -1.34
C VAL A 223 0.53 13.71 -0.01
N CYS A 224 1.13 14.90 0.19
CA CYS A 224 1.73 15.32 1.46
C CYS A 224 0.91 16.47 2.04
N TYR A 225 -0.04 16.18 2.93
CA TYR A 225 -0.87 17.21 3.56
C TYR A 225 -0.29 17.68 4.90
N THR A 226 -0.73 18.87 5.33
CA THR A 226 -0.51 19.40 6.69
C THR A 226 -1.81 19.99 7.25
N ASP A 227 -1.86 20.20 8.57
CA ASP A 227 -2.96 20.83 9.29
C ASP A 227 -2.96 22.37 9.24
N SER A 228 -1.97 22.98 8.59
CA SER A 228 -1.71 24.42 8.59
C SER A 228 -1.51 24.98 7.19
N ASP A 229 -1.57 26.31 7.08
CA ASP A 229 -1.30 27.02 5.81
C ASP A 229 -0.05 26.47 5.09
N PRO A 230 -0.12 26.21 3.78
CA PRO A 230 -1.16 26.60 2.81
C PRO A 230 -2.33 25.61 2.64
N TRP A 231 -2.45 24.57 3.47
CA TRP A 231 -3.57 23.64 3.44
C TRP A 231 -4.81 24.22 4.12
N PRO A 232 -6.04 23.78 3.74
CA PRO A 232 -7.29 24.26 4.32
C PRO A 232 -7.42 23.94 5.82
N GLU A 233 -7.16 24.90 6.71
CA GLU A 233 -7.16 24.73 8.17
C GLU A 233 -8.51 24.21 8.71
N SER A 234 -9.64 24.51 8.06
CA SER A 234 -10.95 24.02 8.50
C SER A 234 -11.15 22.50 8.35
N ALA A 235 -10.22 21.80 7.70
CA ALA A 235 -10.20 20.33 7.70
C ALA A 235 -9.53 19.75 8.97
N ASP A 236 -8.94 20.59 9.82
CA ASP A 236 -8.27 20.19 11.04
C ASP A 236 -9.26 20.08 12.23
N GLY A 237 -10.20 19.15 12.14
CA GLY A 237 -11.09 18.81 13.26
C GLY A 237 -12.36 19.66 13.36
N ASP A 238 -12.65 20.54 12.40
CA ASP A 238 -13.88 21.34 12.35
C ASP A 238 -15.02 20.63 11.57
N GLY A 239 -14.81 19.39 11.12
CA GLY A 239 -15.78 18.55 10.43
C GLY A 239 -15.56 18.34 8.92
N PRO A 240 -15.12 19.34 8.14
CA PRO A 240 -14.81 19.15 6.74
C PRO A 240 -13.64 18.19 6.51
N TYR A 241 -13.62 17.53 5.35
CA TYR A 241 -12.48 16.78 4.84
C TYR A 241 -11.74 17.56 3.74
N LEU A 242 -10.50 17.21 3.45
CA LEU A 242 -9.78 17.72 2.29
C LEU A 242 -10.37 17.11 1.01
N GLN A 243 -10.67 17.94 0.03
CA GLN A 243 -11.18 17.53 -1.28
C GLN A 243 -10.38 18.19 -2.39
N LEU A 244 -9.89 17.40 -3.33
CA LEU A 244 -9.26 17.88 -4.56
C LEU A 244 -10.32 18.53 -5.46
N VAL A 245 -10.05 19.74 -5.96
CA VAL A 245 -11.02 20.51 -6.75
C VAL A 245 -11.20 19.93 -8.16
N ASP A 246 -10.12 19.47 -8.77
CA ASP A 246 -10.11 18.88 -10.11
C ASP A 246 -9.17 17.67 -10.14
N LEU A 247 -9.69 16.51 -10.56
CA LEU A 247 -8.93 15.26 -10.63
C LEU A 247 -7.73 15.31 -11.60
N ASN A 248 -7.71 16.28 -12.52
CA ASN A 248 -6.59 16.47 -13.44
C ASN A 248 -5.55 17.47 -12.91
N SER A 249 -5.78 18.07 -11.75
CA SER A 249 -4.85 18.99 -11.13
C SER A 249 -3.76 18.23 -10.35
N ASP A 250 -2.62 18.89 -10.17
CA ASP A 250 -1.53 18.37 -9.34
C ASP A 250 -1.96 18.35 -7.86
N ASN A 251 -2.26 17.16 -7.34
CA ASN A 251 -2.72 16.98 -5.97
C ASN A 251 -1.59 17.09 -4.91
N SER A 252 -0.34 17.27 -5.31
CA SER A 252 0.75 17.63 -4.40
C SER A 252 0.69 19.10 -3.95
N LEU A 253 -0.08 19.94 -4.66
CA LEU A 253 -0.20 21.38 -4.39
C LEU A 253 -1.42 21.68 -3.52
N ALA A 254 -1.20 22.23 -2.34
CA ALA A 254 -2.26 22.62 -1.40
C ALA A 254 -3.33 23.56 -2.02
N SER A 255 -2.94 24.43 -2.99
CA SER A 255 -3.85 25.32 -3.69
C SER A 255 -4.95 24.62 -4.49
N ASN A 256 -4.79 23.33 -4.78
CA ASN A 256 -5.76 22.53 -5.50
C ASN A 256 -6.73 21.79 -4.57
N TRP A 257 -6.59 21.97 -3.26
CA TRP A 257 -7.44 21.37 -2.24
C TRP A 257 -8.33 22.38 -1.55
N ILE A 258 -9.52 21.95 -1.20
CA ILE A 258 -10.48 22.72 -0.38
C ILE A 258 -10.94 21.87 0.81
N ALA A 259 -11.41 22.52 1.86
CA ALA A 259 -12.18 21.86 2.89
C ALA A 259 -13.64 21.72 2.41
N SER A 260 -14.18 20.51 2.46
CA SER A 260 -15.52 20.18 1.99
C SER A 260 -16.32 19.42 3.06
N SER A 261 -17.60 19.78 3.19
CA SER A 261 -18.58 19.06 4.02
C SER A 261 -19.68 18.42 3.16
N GLU A 262 -19.40 18.20 1.88
CA GLU A 262 -20.36 17.54 0.99
C GLU A 262 -20.64 16.11 1.46
N THR A 263 -21.91 15.69 1.37
CA THR A 263 -22.26 14.30 1.66
C THR A 263 -21.58 13.37 0.66
N LEU A 264 -20.94 12.32 1.16
CA LEU A 264 -20.30 11.34 0.31
C LEU A 264 -21.36 10.67 -0.60
N SER A 265 -21.07 10.61 -1.91
CA SER A 265 -22.00 10.07 -2.91
C SER A 265 -21.70 8.61 -3.19
N THR A 266 -22.72 7.76 -3.13
CA THR A 266 -22.64 6.34 -3.53
C THR A 266 -22.73 6.14 -5.04
N LYS A 267 -23.08 7.18 -5.82
CA LYS A 267 -23.37 7.06 -7.26
C LYS A 267 -22.19 6.54 -8.09
N ASP A 268 -20.97 6.89 -7.68
CA ASP A 268 -19.75 6.63 -8.41
C ASP A 268 -18.78 5.73 -7.61
N VAL A 269 -19.23 5.17 -6.48
CA VAL A 269 -18.43 4.26 -5.68
C VAL A 269 -18.33 2.91 -6.40
N ALA A 270 -17.10 2.45 -6.62
CA ALA A 270 -16.87 1.06 -7.01
C ALA A 270 -17.19 0.20 -5.77
N HIS A 271 -18.29 -0.52 -5.84
CA HIS A 271 -18.56 -1.51 -4.81
C HIS A 271 -17.51 -2.61 -4.88
N LEU A 272 -16.99 -3.02 -3.72
CA LEU A 272 -16.28 -4.29 -3.61
C LEU A 272 -17.09 -5.34 -4.37
N GLN A 273 -16.49 -5.96 -5.36
CA GLN A 273 -16.88 -7.33 -5.66
C GLN A 273 -16.59 -8.07 -4.35
N GLN A 274 -17.64 -8.36 -3.59
CA GLN A 274 -17.60 -8.95 -2.27
C GLN A 274 -16.62 -10.11 -2.35
N HIS A 275 -15.52 -10.06 -1.56
CA HIS A 275 -14.52 -11.12 -1.55
C HIS A 275 -15.18 -12.40 -1.00
N ILE A 276 -15.83 -13.09 -1.90
CA ILE A 276 -16.46 -14.37 -1.63
C ILE A 276 -15.48 -15.43 -2.09
N LEU A 277 -14.84 -16.07 -1.11
CA LEU A 277 -13.93 -17.16 -1.37
C LEU A 277 -14.68 -18.49 -1.24
N VAL A 278 -14.60 -19.31 -2.26
CA VAL A 278 -15.14 -20.68 -2.26
C VAL A 278 -13.97 -21.64 -2.39
N TYR A 279 -13.63 -22.32 -1.30
CA TYR A 279 -12.48 -23.24 -1.25
C TYR A 279 -12.76 -24.50 -0.41
N PRO A 280 -12.02 -25.61 -0.63
CA PRO A 280 -11.08 -25.82 -1.70
C PRO A 280 -11.75 -25.96 -3.08
N ASN A 281 -11.11 -25.45 -4.11
CA ASN A 281 -11.49 -25.68 -5.49
C ASN A 281 -10.22 -26.04 -6.28
N PRO A 282 -10.05 -27.27 -6.75
CA PRO A 282 -11.01 -28.40 -6.75
C PRO A 282 -11.36 -28.97 -5.37
N THR A 283 -12.57 -29.56 -5.24
CA THR A 283 -13.06 -30.18 -4.01
C THR A 283 -13.32 -31.69 -4.15
N LYS A 284 -13.16 -32.42 -3.04
CA LYS A 284 -13.58 -33.81 -2.91
C LYS A 284 -15.01 -33.96 -2.37
N GLY A 285 -15.61 -32.90 -1.84
CA GLY A 285 -16.97 -32.95 -1.30
C GLY A 285 -17.39 -31.68 -0.56
N ASN A 286 -16.63 -31.19 0.36
CA ASN A 286 -16.95 -29.99 1.10
C ASN A 286 -16.28 -28.76 0.52
N VAL A 287 -16.99 -27.64 0.50
CA VAL A 287 -16.45 -26.32 0.20
C VAL A 287 -16.80 -25.35 1.33
N THR A 288 -15.88 -24.50 1.66
CA THR A 288 -16.10 -23.41 2.60
C THR A 288 -16.34 -22.13 1.78
N ILE A 289 -17.40 -21.41 2.11
CA ILE A 289 -17.68 -20.09 1.57
C ILE A 289 -17.30 -19.10 2.66
N LYS A 290 -16.31 -18.27 2.39
CA LYS A 290 -15.89 -17.16 3.26
C LYS A 290 -16.38 -15.87 2.65
N LEU A 291 -17.21 -15.15 3.39
CA LEU A 291 -17.74 -13.85 3.02
C LEU A 291 -16.91 -12.77 3.73
N GLY A 292 -16.35 -11.84 2.98
CA GLY A 292 -15.64 -10.66 3.54
C GLY A 292 -16.62 -9.53 3.89
N LEU A 293 -17.77 -9.83 4.52
CA LEU A 293 -18.83 -8.86 4.80
C LEU A 293 -18.89 -8.52 6.28
N SER A 294 -19.09 -7.24 6.59
CA SER A 294 -19.30 -6.73 7.96
C SER A 294 -20.70 -7.00 8.52
N LYS A 295 -21.72 -7.19 7.67
CA LYS A 295 -23.09 -7.65 8.07
C LYS A 295 -23.60 -8.69 7.08
N THR A 296 -23.99 -9.86 7.59
CA THR A 296 -24.66 -10.91 6.81
C THR A 296 -26.13 -10.55 6.60
N GLU A 297 -26.44 -9.92 5.49
CA GLU A 297 -27.76 -10.12 4.90
C GLU A 297 -27.82 -11.56 4.37
N SER A 298 -28.99 -12.21 4.45
CA SER A 298 -29.18 -13.58 3.98
C SER A 298 -28.88 -13.68 2.49
N LEU A 299 -27.65 -14.15 2.16
CA LEU A 299 -27.24 -14.39 0.79
C LEU A 299 -27.71 -15.77 0.33
N GLU A 300 -27.86 -15.94 -0.97
CA GLU A 300 -28.27 -17.20 -1.61
C GLU A 300 -27.11 -17.74 -2.44
N PHE A 301 -26.69 -18.97 -2.18
CA PHE A 301 -25.69 -19.70 -2.96
C PHE A 301 -26.39 -20.78 -3.80
N ILE A 302 -26.34 -20.64 -5.11
CA ILE A 302 -27.03 -21.51 -6.06
C ILE A 302 -26.00 -22.18 -6.96
N ILE A 303 -26.07 -23.51 -7.05
CA ILE A 303 -25.14 -24.30 -7.88
C ILE A 303 -25.90 -24.84 -9.10
N TYR A 304 -25.24 -24.78 -10.24
CA TYR A 304 -25.75 -25.25 -11.53
C TYR A 304 -24.82 -26.29 -12.13
N ASN A 305 -25.42 -27.27 -12.83
CA ASN A 305 -24.65 -28.18 -13.68
C ASN A 305 -24.29 -27.52 -15.04
N SER A 306 -23.56 -28.25 -15.89
CA SER A 306 -23.14 -27.79 -17.22
C SER A 306 -24.32 -27.49 -18.19
N LEU A 307 -25.51 -27.95 -17.89
CA LEU A 307 -26.75 -27.69 -18.65
C LEU A 307 -27.52 -26.46 -18.11
N GLY A 308 -27.00 -25.80 -17.07
CA GLY A 308 -27.64 -24.64 -16.46
C GLY A 308 -28.80 -25.00 -15.51
N GLN A 309 -28.97 -26.27 -15.17
CA GLN A 309 -29.98 -26.69 -14.21
C GLN A 309 -29.46 -26.51 -12.78
N SER A 310 -30.27 -25.91 -11.88
CA SER A 310 -29.91 -25.76 -10.47
C SER A 310 -29.89 -27.14 -9.80
N VAL A 311 -28.74 -27.47 -9.19
CA VAL A 311 -28.49 -28.74 -8.51
C VAL A 311 -28.23 -28.55 -7.01
N GLY A 312 -28.19 -27.32 -6.53
CA GLY A 312 -28.05 -26.99 -5.11
C GLY A 312 -28.46 -25.54 -4.83
N TYR A 313 -29.08 -25.35 -3.64
CA TYR A 313 -29.48 -24.05 -3.11
C TYR A 313 -29.20 -24.00 -1.62
N PHE A 314 -28.50 -22.97 -1.18
CA PHE A 314 -28.11 -22.76 0.22
C PHE A 314 -28.30 -21.31 0.61
N LYS A 315 -28.76 -21.05 1.81
CA LYS A 315 -28.71 -19.70 2.42
C LYS A 315 -27.41 -19.54 3.18
N LEU A 316 -26.76 -18.43 2.94
CA LEU A 316 -25.54 -18.06 3.65
C LEU A 316 -25.93 -17.07 4.75
N ASP A 317 -25.92 -17.53 5.99
CA ASP A 317 -26.31 -16.78 7.18
C ASP A 317 -25.14 -16.48 8.14
N SER A 318 -23.94 -16.82 7.71
CA SER A 318 -22.69 -16.58 8.43
C SER A 318 -21.54 -16.28 7.49
N ASN A 319 -20.55 -15.53 7.97
CA ASN A 319 -19.36 -15.14 7.19
C ASN A 319 -18.44 -16.32 6.84
N ASN A 320 -18.68 -17.49 7.39
CA ASN A 320 -17.87 -18.68 7.13
C ASN A 320 -18.79 -19.90 7.18
N LEU A 321 -19.20 -20.40 6.03
CA LEU A 321 -20.14 -21.52 5.92
C LEU A 321 -19.54 -22.69 5.17
N GLU A 322 -19.58 -23.88 5.76
CA GLU A 322 -19.18 -25.12 5.09
C GLU A 322 -20.40 -25.78 4.42
N ILE A 323 -20.27 -26.04 3.13
CA ILE A 323 -21.31 -26.69 2.32
C ILE A 323 -20.84 -28.05 1.85
N ASN A 324 -21.66 -29.07 2.09
CA ASN A 324 -21.40 -30.43 1.64
C ASN A 324 -21.97 -30.66 0.23
N LEU A 325 -21.08 -30.86 -0.72
CA LEU A 325 -21.36 -31.17 -2.12
C LEU A 325 -21.04 -32.62 -2.50
N SER A 326 -20.92 -33.52 -1.50
CA SER A 326 -20.57 -34.93 -1.73
C SER A 326 -21.61 -35.68 -2.56
N TYR A 327 -22.85 -35.18 -2.61
CA TYR A 327 -23.95 -35.75 -3.41
C TYR A 327 -23.79 -35.44 -4.92
N LEU A 328 -22.94 -34.51 -5.28
CA LEU A 328 -22.68 -34.15 -6.69
C LEU A 328 -21.68 -35.14 -7.29
N SER A 329 -21.92 -35.56 -8.54
CA SER A 329 -20.97 -36.34 -9.32
C SER A 329 -19.71 -35.56 -9.65
N LYS A 330 -18.64 -36.23 -10.05
CA LYS A 330 -17.42 -35.59 -10.55
C LYS A 330 -17.76 -34.76 -11.78
N GLY A 331 -17.22 -33.54 -11.84
CA GLY A 331 -17.47 -32.63 -12.94
C GLY A 331 -17.27 -31.17 -12.60
N VAL A 332 -17.57 -30.32 -13.55
CA VAL A 332 -17.54 -28.85 -13.39
C VAL A 332 -18.95 -28.36 -13.13
N TYR A 333 -19.08 -27.57 -12.09
CA TYR A 333 -20.32 -26.91 -11.69
C TYR A 333 -20.10 -25.41 -11.69
N TYR A 334 -21.18 -24.65 -11.91
CA TYR A 334 -21.15 -23.18 -11.82
C TYR A 334 -21.96 -22.76 -10.61
N TYR A 335 -21.56 -21.67 -9.97
CA TYR A 335 -22.35 -21.11 -8.88
C TYR A 335 -22.63 -19.63 -9.09
N HIS A 336 -23.77 -19.21 -8.56
CA HIS A 336 -24.11 -17.81 -8.34
C HIS A 336 -24.34 -17.58 -6.86
N ILE A 337 -23.79 -16.47 -6.34
CA ILE A 337 -24.17 -15.93 -5.04
C ILE A 337 -25.01 -14.70 -5.30
N LYS A 338 -26.17 -14.66 -4.68
CA LYS A 338 -27.14 -13.58 -4.85
C LYS A 338 -27.41 -12.87 -3.55
N ASN A 339 -27.61 -11.54 -3.64
CA ASN A 339 -28.16 -10.70 -2.59
C ASN A 339 -29.47 -10.12 -3.10
N LYS A 340 -30.57 -10.37 -2.38
CA LYS A 340 -31.92 -9.87 -2.77
C LYS A 340 -32.28 -10.07 -4.25
N GLY A 341 -31.80 -11.20 -4.83
CA GLY A 341 -32.03 -11.55 -6.24
C GLY A 341 -30.98 -11.10 -7.24
N GLU A 342 -30.10 -10.18 -6.90
CA GLU A 342 -28.97 -9.74 -7.74
C GLU A 342 -27.76 -10.67 -7.58
N ILE A 343 -27.07 -10.97 -8.68
CA ILE A 343 -25.87 -11.80 -8.66
C ILE A 343 -24.69 -10.91 -8.22
N ILE A 344 -24.13 -11.23 -7.05
CA ILE A 344 -22.97 -10.52 -6.49
C ILE A 344 -21.64 -11.28 -6.70
N SER A 345 -21.70 -12.58 -6.98
CA SER A 345 -20.55 -13.40 -7.35
C SER A 345 -20.96 -14.58 -8.22
N LYS A 346 -20.11 -14.96 -9.15
CA LYS A 346 -20.27 -16.16 -9.99
C LYS A 346 -18.91 -16.75 -10.33
N ASN A 347 -18.78 -18.06 -10.28
CA ASN A 347 -17.57 -18.77 -10.69
C ASN A 347 -17.88 -20.26 -10.85
N ASN A 348 -16.87 -21.11 -11.02
CA ASN A 348 -17.03 -22.55 -11.12
C ASN A 348 -16.50 -23.28 -9.87
N ILE A 349 -16.94 -24.54 -9.70
CA ILE A 349 -16.42 -25.50 -8.75
C ILE A 349 -16.06 -26.77 -9.51
N ILE A 350 -14.85 -27.25 -9.32
CA ILE A 350 -14.37 -28.52 -9.87
C ILE A 350 -14.52 -29.59 -8.79
N LYS A 351 -15.38 -30.59 -9.05
CA LYS A 351 -15.60 -31.74 -8.17
C LYS A 351 -14.80 -32.94 -8.66
N HIS A 352 -13.91 -33.43 -7.81
CA HIS A 352 -13.12 -34.64 -8.05
C HIS A 352 -13.73 -35.90 -7.46
#